data_15343a4714889551eeb06b156fcc4375
#
_entry.id   15343a4714889551eeb06b156fcc4375
#
_cell.length_a   1.000
_cell.length_b   1.000
_cell.length_c   1.000
_cell.angle_alpha   90.00
_cell.angle_beta   90.00
_cell.angle_gamma   90.00
#
_symmetry.space_group_name_H-M   'P 1'
#
loop_
_entity.id
_entity.type
_entity.pdbx_description
1 polymer ?
#
loop_
_entity_poly.entity_id
_entity_poly.type
_entity_poly.pdbx_seq_one_letter_code
_entity_poly.pdbx_strand_id
1 'polypeptide(L)'
;MMAKKITGALSARSRKVVALLLLAVMVFSTAVVTTSCRSGVNGTIYIYCYGDYYDQKIIEQFEDATGIGVVQDTYDTAEELYTVLSNGATSYDCICTSDYMIGKMIEEGMFAEINWDNVPAIVNIDEQYMQKSEEFDPGNKYSMPYQVGVQSIVYNKTMVGDVVIDSWDDLWNEKFADSIVMPDSVRDAFAVALLKNGYSINTTNEAEIAKAADDLIKQKPMVYKYANDAARDLLADGSCAIGVVWNGEYDYITTLNEDIELVVPKEGAQFFIDSWAIPKDCANKEGAEAWMNFLCKKKTAFTNCDYLYY
;
A
#
# COMPACT_ATOMS: atom_id res chain seq x y z
N MET A 1 46.60 52.32 24.20
CA MET A 1 47.06 53.18 23.11
C MET A 1 46.24 52.89 21.88
N MET A 2 45.32 53.79 21.59
CA MET A 2 44.58 54.15 20.39
C MET A 2 44.24 53.04 19.35
N ALA A 3 42.96 52.58 19.33
CA ALA A 3 42.31 52.05 18.17
C ALA A 3 41.64 53.16 17.37
N LYS A 4 42.10 53.42 16.15
CA LYS A 4 41.58 54.44 15.25
C LYS A 4 40.33 53.90 14.56
N LYS A 5 39.17 54.50 14.81
CA LYS A 5 37.91 54.31 14.02
C LYS A 5 38.15 54.84 12.60
N ILE A 6 37.98 53.98 11.60
CA ILE A 6 37.83 54.36 10.19
C ILE A 6 36.32 54.34 9.87
N THR A 7 35.68 55.51 10.03
CA THR A 7 34.34 55.73 9.48
C THR A 7 34.48 56.59 8.23
N GLY A 8 34.70 55.92 7.07
CA GLY A 8 34.63 56.59 5.78
C GLY A 8 33.15 56.72 5.37
N ALA A 9 32.60 57.92 5.47
CA ALA A 9 31.26 58.22 4.95
C ALA A 9 31.27 58.17 3.42
N LEU A 10 30.55 57.23 2.84
CA LEU A 10 30.30 57.14 1.39
C LEU A 10 29.75 58.48 0.85
N SER A 11 30.29 58.98 -0.27
CA SER A 11 29.81 60.19 -0.91
C SER A 11 28.36 60.07 -1.36
N ALA A 12 27.64 61.18 -1.46
CA ALA A 12 26.25 61.20 -1.89
C ALA A 12 26.03 60.49 -3.27
N ARG A 13 27.08 60.51 -4.09
CA ARG A 13 27.09 59.83 -5.41
C ARG A 13 27.19 58.31 -5.26
N SER A 14 28.03 57.84 -4.33
CA SER A 14 28.19 56.39 -4.02
C SER A 14 26.96 55.80 -3.38
N ARG A 15 26.25 56.56 -2.53
CA ARG A 15 24.96 56.16 -1.91
C ARG A 15 23.86 56.00 -2.97
N LYS A 16 23.79 56.86 -3.98
CA LYS A 16 22.84 56.75 -5.09
C LYS A 16 23.11 55.52 -5.98
N VAL A 17 24.39 55.22 -6.24
CA VAL A 17 24.76 54.02 -7.04
C VAL A 17 24.46 52.73 -6.28
N VAL A 18 24.74 52.68 -4.95
CA VAL A 18 24.39 51.51 -4.13
C VAL A 18 22.88 51.35 -4.00
N ALA A 19 22.11 52.43 -3.85
CA ALA A 19 20.64 52.36 -3.83
C ALA A 19 20.07 51.89 -5.18
N LEU A 20 20.63 52.33 -6.31
CA LEU A 20 20.24 51.87 -7.65
C LEU A 20 20.59 50.40 -7.90
N LEU A 21 21.75 49.93 -7.40
CA LEU A 21 22.14 48.52 -7.47
C LEU A 21 21.23 47.61 -6.60
N LEU A 22 20.87 48.07 -5.38
CA LEU A 22 19.92 47.35 -4.52
C LEU A 22 18.51 47.33 -5.10
N LEU A 23 18.07 48.40 -5.76
CA LEU A 23 16.79 48.43 -6.47
C LEU A 23 16.80 47.49 -7.67
N ALA A 24 17.90 47.46 -8.45
CA ALA A 24 18.04 46.52 -9.57
C ALA A 24 18.05 45.05 -9.13
N VAL A 25 18.69 44.73 -7.98
CA VAL A 25 18.67 43.38 -7.39
C VAL A 25 17.26 43.01 -6.89
N MET A 26 16.50 43.94 -6.31
CA MET A 26 15.09 43.68 -5.95
C MET A 26 14.18 43.49 -7.16
N VAL A 27 14.39 44.21 -8.25
CA VAL A 27 13.60 44.05 -9.48
C VAL A 27 13.98 42.78 -10.22
N PHE A 28 15.25 42.34 -10.14
CA PHE A 28 15.67 41.07 -10.73
C PHE A 28 15.21 39.86 -9.90
N SER A 29 15.05 39.98 -8.60
CA SER A 29 14.55 38.90 -7.76
C SER A 29 13.03 38.73 -7.85
N THR A 30 12.28 39.71 -8.34
CA THR A 30 10.83 39.57 -8.62
C THR A 30 10.50 39.08 -10.05
N ALA A 31 11.51 39.02 -10.94
CA ALA A 31 11.31 38.58 -12.33
C ALA A 31 11.58 37.09 -12.59
N VAL A 32 11.96 36.32 -11.56
CA VAL A 32 12.23 34.87 -11.67
C VAL A 32 11.05 34.02 -11.12
N VAL A 33 9.95 34.64 -10.74
CA VAL A 33 8.71 33.91 -10.42
C VAL A 33 7.68 34.13 -11.55
N THR A 34 8.08 33.96 -12.79
CA THR A 34 7.14 33.56 -13.83
C THR A 34 7.15 32.04 -13.89
N THR A 35 6.53 31.43 -12.92
CA THR A 35 6.05 30.07 -13.01
C THR A 35 5.29 29.92 -14.31
N SER A 36 5.81 29.05 -15.14
CA SER A 36 5.10 28.46 -16.25
C SER A 36 3.72 28.03 -15.76
N CYS A 37 2.68 28.79 -16.04
CA CYS A 37 1.31 28.32 -15.98
C CYS A 37 1.13 27.26 -17.07
N ARG A 38 1.52 26.02 -16.81
CA ARG A 38 0.93 24.89 -17.47
C ARG A 38 -0.48 24.76 -16.92
N SER A 39 -1.48 24.93 -17.77
CA SER A 39 -2.86 24.56 -17.47
C SER A 39 -2.93 23.04 -17.34
N GLY A 40 -2.74 22.55 -16.15
CA GLY A 40 -2.86 21.17 -15.72
C GLY A 40 -3.07 21.21 -14.21
N VAL A 41 -3.62 20.17 -13.64
CA VAL A 41 -3.77 20.00 -12.19
C VAL A 41 -2.39 20.10 -11.56
N ASN A 42 -1.97 21.31 -11.21
CA ASN A 42 -0.67 21.57 -10.62
C ASN A 42 -0.78 21.37 -9.12
N GLY A 43 0.09 20.57 -8.56
CA GLY A 43 0.13 20.33 -7.11
C GLY A 43 0.91 19.07 -6.80
N THR A 44 0.87 18.70 -5.54
CA THR A 44 1.37 17.44 -5.03
C THR A 44 0.18 16.64 -4.52
N ILE A 45 0.19 15.34 -4.72
CA ILE A 45 -0.71 14.40 -4.05
C ILE A 45 0.04 13.67 -2.95
N TYR A 46 -0.64 13.43 -1.86
CA TYR A 46 -0.17 12.62 -0.74
C TYR A 46 -0.90 11.28 -0.78
N ILE A 47 -0.15 10.19 -0.93
CA ILE A 47 -0.71 8.86 -1.02
C ILE A 47 -0.28 8.00 0.16
N TYR A 48 -1.15 7.08 0.59
CA TYR A 48 -0.92 6.20 1.73
C TYR A 48 -1.33 4.78 1.36
N CYS A 49 -0.36 3.87 1.32
CA CYS A 49 -0.55 2.50 0.87
C CYS A 49 0.40 1.54 1.57
N TYR A 50 0.29 0.25 1.28
CA TYR A 50 1.28 -0.73 1.75
C TYR A 50 2.68 -0.43 1.23
N GLY A 51 3.72 -1.01 1.86
CA GLY A 51 5.10 -0.68 1.61
C GLY A 51 5.56 -0.94 0.18
N ASP A 52 5.51 -2.17 -0.27
CA ASP A 52 6.01 -2.64 -1.57
C ASP A 52 4.83 -2.82 -2.55
N TYR A 53 4.18 -1.71 -2.96
CA TYR A 53 2.88 -1.77 -3.63
C TYR A 53 2.90 -1.35 -5.10
N TYR A 54 4.02 -0.82 -5.57
CA TYR A 54 4.32 -0.53 -6.98
C TYR A 54 5.80 -0.18 -7.17
N ASP A 55 6.29 -0.36 -8.41
CA ASP A 55 7.64 0.09 -8.77
C ASP A 55 7.75 1.62 -8.62
N GLN A 56 8.74 2.08 -7.87
CA GLN A 56 8.99 3.51 -7.63
C GLN A 56 9.16 4.31 -8.95
N LYS A 57 9.56 3.67 -10.02
CA LYS A 57 9.59 4.27 -11.37
C LYS A 57 8.21 4.73 -11.85
N ILE A 58 7.12 4.18 -11.30
CA ILE A 58 5.75 4.59 -11.64
C ILE A 58 5.49 6.00 -11.14
N ILE A 59 6.02 6.37 -9.96
CA ILE A 59 5.95 7.74 -9.45
C ILE A 59 6.65 8.70 -10.43
N GLU A 60 7.90 8.41 -10.79
CA GLU A 60 8.67 9.25 -11.71
C GLU A 60 7.94 9.41 -13.06
N GLN A 61 7.41 8.31 -13.61
CA GLN A 61 6.65 8.34 -14.86
C GLN A 61 5.34 9.14 -14.75
N PHE A 62 4.67 9.08 -13.60
CA PHE A 62 3.47 9.86 -13.34
C PHE A 62 3.79 11.36 -13.25
N GLU A 63 4.80 11.72 -12.48
CA GLU A 63 5.27 13.09 -12.32
C GLU A 63 5.69 13.71 -13.67
N ASP A 64 6.46 12.95 -14.47
CA ASP A 64 6.87 13.37 -15.80
C ASP A 64 5.69 13.57 -16.77
N ALA A 65 4.69 12.69 -16.68
CA ALA A 65 3.54 12.71 -17.56
C ALA A 65 2.50 13.78 -17.22
N THR A 66 2.39 14.13 -15.94
CA THR A 66 1.30 14.99 -15.43
C THR A 66 1.78 16.33 -14.88
N GLY A 67 3.01 16.40 -14.40
CA GLY A 67 3.54 17.52 -13.64
C GLY A 67 3.00 17.61 -12.20
N ILE A 68 2.33 16.54 -11.72
CA ILE A 68 1.85 16.43 -10.34
C ILE A 68 2.89 15.67 -9.54
N GLY A 69 3.39 16.25 -8.44
CA GLY A 69 4.31 15.59 -7.53
C GLY A 69 3.60 14.53 -6.68
N VAL A 70 4.32 13.50 -6.24
CA VAL A 70 3.79 12.44 -5.37
C VAL A 70 4.63 12.35 -4.10
N VAL A 71 3.97 12.38 -2.95
CA VAL A 71 4.56 12.05 -1.65
C VAL A 71 3.87 10.81 -1.13
N GLN A 72 4.65 9.77 -0.89
CA GLN A 72 4.16 8.50 -0.40
C GLN A 72 4.51 8.31 1.07
N ASP A 73 3.50 7.93 1.86
CA ASP A 73 3.67 7.29 3.17
C ASP A 73 3.20 5.84 3.08
N THR A 74 3.74 4.99 3.96
CA THR A 74 3.41 3.56 3.97
C THR A 74 2.93 3.10 5.34
N TYR A 75 2.19 2.01 5.37
CA TYR A 75 1.70 1.35 6.57
C TYR A 75 1.81 -0.18 6.44
N ASP A 76 1.81 -0.88 7.58
CA ASP A 76 1.94 -2.34 7.60
C ASP A 76 0.59 -3.06 7.67
N THR A 77 -0.44 -2.46 8.28
CA THR A 77 -1.77 -3.08 8.43
C THR A 77 -2.89 -2.11 8.09
N ALA A 78 -4.00 -2.61 7.55
CA ALA A 78 -5.18 -1.78 7.24
C ALA A 78 -5.79 -1.13 8.49
N GLU A 79 -5.61 -1.72 9.67
CA GLU A 79 -6.01 -1.16 10.96
C GLU A 79 -5.17 0.06 11.33
N GLU A 80 -3.89 0.08 10.98
CA GLU A 80 -3.02 1.26 11.14
C GLU A 80 -3.51 2.40 10.26
N LEU A 81 -3.73 2.14 8.96
CA LEU A 81 -4.29 3.11 8.03
C LEU A 81 -5.61 3.70 8.57
N TYR A 82 -6.54 2.82 8.98
CA TYR A 82 -7.81 3.25 9.53
C TYR A 82 -7.64 4.14 10.76
N THR A 83 -6.72 3.79 11.66
CA THR A 83 -6.44 4.57 12.87
C THR A 83 -5.91 5.97 12.54
N VAL A 84 -4.99 6.06 11.58
CA VAL A 84 -4.42 7.35 11.14
C VAL A 84 -5.49 8.24 10.53
N LEU A 85 -6.30 7.70 9.61
CA LEU A 85 -7.34 8.49 8.93
C LEU A 85 -8.48 8.89 9.87
N SER A 86 -8.90 8.00 10.77
CA SER A 86 -9.97 8.28 11.75
C SER A 86 -9.59 9.36 12.75
N ASN A 87 -8.31 9.49 13.08
CA ASN A 87 -7.82 10.54 13.98
C ASN A 87 -7.74 11.92 13.32
N GLY A 88 -7.83 12.01 11.97
CA GLY A 88 -7.80 13.27 11.24
C GLY A 88 -6.52 14.10 11.40
N ALA A 89 -5.42 13.47 11.85
CA ALA A 89 -4.16 14.16 12.09
C ALA A 89 -3.37 14.44 10.81
N THR A 90 -3.63 13.68 9.75
CA THR A 90 -2.96 13.77 8.45
C THR A 90 -4.01 13.63 7.36
N SER A 91 -3.90 14.46 6.32
CA SER A 91 -4.78 14.39 5.15
C SER A 91 -4.02 13.78 3.99
N TYR A 92 -4.56 12.71 3.42
CA TYR A 92 -4.08 12.09 2.19
C TYR A 92 -5.06 12.33 1.06
N ASP A 93 -4.54 12.38 -0.17
CA ASP A 93 -5.37 12.59 -1.35
C ASP A 93 -5.85 11.26 -1.94
N CYS A 94 -5.06 10.19 -1.78
CA CYS A 94 -5.42 8.87 -2.25
C CYS A 94 -4.85 7.80 -1.30
N ILE A 95 -5.63 6.76 -1.04
CA ILE A 95 -5.18 5.62 -0.23
C ILE A 95 -5.44 4.32 -0.97
N CYS A 96 -4.64 3.29 -0.69
CA CYS A 96 -4.92 1.94 -1.17
C CYS A 96 -4.97 0.99 0.01
N THR A 97 -6.06 0.22 0.14
CA THR A 97 -6.25 -0.75 1.22
C THR A 97 -7.21 -1.87 0.82
N SER A 98 -7.32 -2.88 1.68
CA SER A 98 -8.07 -4.10 1.41
C SER A 98 -9.59 -3.90 1.48
N ASP A 99 -10.30 -4.73 0.75
CA ASP A 99 -11.75 -4.72 0.55
C ASP A 99 -12.57 -4.56 1.84
N TYR A 100 -12.25 -5.34 2.89
CA TYR A 100 -12.97 -5.27 4.16
C TYR A 100 -12.82 -3.90 4.84
N MET A 101 -11.66 -3.27 4.70
CA MET A 101 -11.42 -1.94 5.26
C MET A 101 -12.07 -0.86 4.40
N ILE A 102 -12.02 -1.01 3.06
CA ILE A 102 -12.77 -0.13 2.13
C ILE A 102 -14.25 -0.15 2.50
N GLY A 103 -14.86 -1.34 2.62
CA GLY A 103 -16.28 -1.46 2.98
C GLY A 103 -16.63 -0.79 4.31
N LYS A 104 -15.82 -1.03 5.35
CA LYS A 104 -15.98 -0.37 6.66
C LYS A 104 -15.92 1.15 6.56
N MET A 105 -14.94 1.68 5.84
CA MET A 105 -14.74 3.12 5.72
C MET A 105 -15.81 3.79 4.84
N ILE A 106 -16.39 3.06 3.86
CA ILE A 106 -17.56 3.51 3.10
C ILE A 106 -18.77 3.66 4.03
N GLU A 107 -19.05 2.66 4.87
CA GLU A 107 -20.16 2.71 5.85
C GLU A 107 -20.02 3.90 6.81
N GLU A 108 -18.81 4.29 7.15
CA GLU A 108 -18.50 5.43 8.01
C GLU A 108 -18.47 6.77 7.27
N GLY A 109 -18.66 6.77 5.94
CA GLY A 109 -18.69 7.96 5.10
C GLY A 109 -17.35 8.70 5.01
N MET A 110 -16.25 7.94 5.03
CA MET A 110 -14.89 8.48 5.03
C MET A 110 -14.34 8.80 3.63
N PHE A 111 -15.01 8.38 2.55
CA PHE A 111 -14.56 8.57 1.18
C PHE A 111 -15.38 9.59 0.39
N ALA A 112 -14.75 10.22 -0.59
CA ALA A 112 -15.39 10.98 -1.64
C ALA A 112 -15.71 10.06 -2.83
N GLU A 113 -16.84 10.31 -3.51
CA GLU A 113 -17.16 9.59 -4.75
C GLU A 113 -16.13 9.93 -5.85
N ILE A 114 -15.70 8.90 -6.59
CA ILE A 114 -14.78 9.05 -7.72
C ILE A 114 -15.55 9.62 -8.92
N ASN A 115 -14.99 10.60 -9.59
CA ASN A 115 -15.50 11.06 -10.88
C ASN A 115 -14.86 10.21 -12.00
N TRP A 116 -15.55 9.18 -12.45
CA TRP A 116 -15.06 8.26 -13.46
C TRP A 116 -14.75 8.90 -14.81
N ASP A 117 -15.30 10.08 -15.12
CA ASP A 117 -14.92 10.83 -16.32
C ASP A 117 -13.43 11.25 -16.29
N ASN A 118 -12.85 11.39 -15.11
CA ASN A 118 -11.44 11.69 -14.92
C ASN A 118 -10.55 10.43 -14.91
N VAL A 119 -11.16 9.23 -14.90
CA VAL A 119 -10.45 7.92 -14.87
C VAL A 119 -10.82 7.07 -16.09
N PRO A 120 -10.68 7.58 -17.32
CA PRO A 120 -11.11 6.85 -18.52
C PRO A 120 -10.36 5.53 -18.75
N ALA A 121 -9.17 5.34 -18.18
CA ALA A 121 -8.42 4.10 -18.27
C ALA A 121 -9.03 2.95 -17.44
N ILE A 122 -10.08 3.20 -16.64
CA ILE A 122 -10.82 2.19 -15.88
C ILE A 122 -11.31 1.02 -16.76
N VAL A 123 -11.56 1.28 -18.04
CA VAL A 123 -11.95 0.26 -19.04
C VAL A 123 -10.90 -0.85 -19.24
N ASN A 124 -9.69 -0.68 -18.71
CA ASN A 124 -8.66 -1.71 -18.74
C ASN A 124 -8.72 -2.66 -17.54
N ILE A 125 -9.51 -2.36 -16.52
CA ILE A 125 -9.78 -3.31 -15.42
C ILE A 125 -10.82 -4.30 -15.93
N ASP A 126 -10.58 -5.59 -15.68
CA ASP A 126 -11.51 -6.65 -16.06
C ASP A 126 -12.83 -6.48 -15.28
N GLU A 127 -13.95 -6.56 -16.03
CA GLU A 127 -15.29 -6.37 -15.49
C GLU A 127 -15.62 -7.28 -14.30
N GLN A 128 -15.05 -8.49 -14.26
CA GLN A 128 -15.25 -9.42 -13.15
C GLN A 128 -14.79 -8.85 -11.80
N TYR A 129 -13.71 -8.06 -11.78
CA TYR A 129 -13.23 -7.45 -10.54
C TYR A 129 -14.05 -6.23 -10.14
N MET A 130 -14.54 -5.47 -11.10
CA MET A 130 -15.52 -4.41 -10.84
C MET A 130 -16.83 -4.99 -10.25
N GLN A 131 -17.32 -6.11 -10.78
CA GLN A 131 -18.50 -6.79 -10.26
C GLN A 131 -18.29 -7.35 -8.85
N LYS A 132 -17.11 -7.92 -8.57
CA LYS A 132 -16.77 -8.40 -7.21
C LYS A 132 -16.66 -7.27 -6.21
N SER A 133 -16.16 -6.12 -6.62
CA SER A 133 -16.03 -4.94 -5.74
C SER A 133 -17.38 -4.37 -5.30
N GLU A 134 -18.48 -4.66 -6.03
CA GLU A 134 -19.82 -4.25 -5.60
C GLU A 134 -20.26 -4.89 -4.27
N GLU A 135 -19.60 -5.96 -3.82
CA GLU A 135 -19.89 -6.59 -2.52
C GLU A 135 -19.52 -5.65 -1.34
N PHE A 136 -18.52 -4.79 -1.51
CA PHE A 136 -18.08 -3.84 -0.48
C PHE A 136 -18.22 -2.37 -0.89
N ASP A 137 -18.34 -2.08 -2.18
CA ASP A 137 -18.58 -0.74 -2.75
C ASP A 137 -19.74 -0.78 -3.76
N PRO A 138 -21.00 -0.79 -3.30
CA PRO A 138 -22.17 -0.90 -4.18
C PRO A 138 -22.22 0.20 -5.25
N GLY A 139 -22.17 -0.23 -6.51
CA GLY A 139 -22.13 0.64 -7.68
C GLY A 139 -20.76 1.22 -7.98
N ASN A 140 -19.69 0.71 -7.36
CA ASN A 140 -18.28 1.11 -7.56
C ASN A 140 -18.10 2.65 -7.54
N LYS A 141 -18.55 3.27 -6.46
CA LYS A 141 -18.57 4.75 -6.34
C LYS A 141 -17.31 5.31 -5.73
N TYR A 142 -16.67 4.57 -4.82
CA TYR A 142 -15.67 5.09 -3.91
C TYR A 142 -14.29 4.46 -4.10
N SER A 143 -14.23 3.30 -4.76
CA SER A 143 -12.99 2.52 -4.83
C SER A 143 -12.71 1.99 -6.24
N MET A 144 -11.43 1.85 -6.54
CA MET A 144 -10.91 1.32 -7.81
C MET A 144 -10.09 0.06 -7.51
N PRO A 145 -10.50 -1.13 -7.96
CA PRO A 145 -9.71 -2.35 -7.83
C PRO A 145 -8.30 -2.16 -8.40
N TYR A 146 -7.31 -2.69 -7.69
CA TYR A 146 -5.92 -2.52 -8.05
C TYR A 146 -5.14 -3.82 -8.04
N GLN A 147 -5.08 -4.48 -6.88
CA GLN A 147 -4.46 -5.80 -6.75
C GLN A 147 -5.45 -6.82 -6.23
N VAL A 148 -5.29 -8.04 -6.70
CA VAL A 148 -6.11 -9.18 -6.29
C VAL A 148 -5.22 -10.37 -6.03
N GLY A 149 -5.58 -11.18 -5.06
CA GLY A 149 -4.83 -12.38 -4.78
C GLY A 149 -5.53 -13.28 -3.77
N VAL A 150 -4.82 -14.34 -3.43
CA VAL A 150 -5.27 -15.31 -2.43
C VAL A 150 -4.18 -15.53 -1.40
N GLN A 151 -4.60 -15.68 -0.15
CA GLN A 151 -3.75 -16.14 0.92
C GLN A 151 -3.42 -17.62 0.72
N SER A 152 -2.16 -18.00 0.84
CA SER A 152 -1.68 -19.34 0.54
C SER A 152 -0.69 -19.83 1.58
N ILE A 153 -0.51 -21.15 1.68
CA ILE A 153 0.61 -21.72 2.39
C ILE A 153 1.79 -21.81 1.43
N VAL A 154 2.96 -21.34 1.88
CA VAL A 154 4.23 -21.54 1.22
C VAL A 154 5.15 -22.31 2.16
N TYR A 155 5.88 -23.30 1.63
CA TYR A 155 6.74 -24.15 2.43
C TYR A 155 7.99 -24.56 1.66
N ASN A 156 9.06 -24.84 2.42
CA ASN A 156 10.29 -25.40 1.88
C ASN A 156 10.20 -26.95 1.88
N LYS A 157 10.12 -27.56 0.68
CA LYS A 157 9.94 -29.00 0.51
C LYS A 157 11.05 -29.84 1.15
N THR A 158 12.28 -29.33 1.24
CA THR A 158 13.38 -30.05 1.88
C THR A 158 13.28 -30.01 3.41
N MET A 159 12.72 -28.95 3.99
CA MET A 159 12.55 -28.79 5.44
C MET A 159 11.31 -29.53 5.96
N VAL A 160 10.21 -29.53 5.20
CA VAL A 160 9.00 -30.28 5.60
C VAL A 160 9.17 -31.79 5.39
N GLY A 161 10.05 -32.20 4.46
CA GLY A 161 10.33 -33.63 4.16
C GLY A 161 9.11 -34.34 3.61
N ASP A 162 8.80 -35.54 4.13
CA ASP A 162 7.69 -36.38 3.64
C ASP A 162 6.31 -35.99 4.13
N VAL A 163 6.17 -34.82 4.82
CA VAL A 163 4.85 -34.32 5.25
C VAL A 163 4.13 -33.73 4.05
N VAL A 164 2.91 -34.21 3.79
CA VAL A 164 2.03 -33.62 2.76
C VAL A 164 1.41 -32.38 3.33
N ILE A 165 1.60 -31.26 2.66
CA ILE A 165 1.01 -29.96 3.02
C ILE A 165 -0.15 -29.71 2.08
N ASP A 166 -1.40 -29.73 2.60
CA ASP A 166 -2.62 -29.51 1.81
C ASP A 166 -3.77 -28.82 2.59
N SER A 167 -3.51 -28.45 3.84
CA SER A 167 -4.52 -27.98 4.79
C SER A 167 -4.00 -26.85 5.64
N TRP A 168 -4.87 -25.92 6.03
CA TRP A 168 -4.55 -24.92 7.04
C TRP A 168 -4.15 -25.56 8.38
N ASP A 169 -4.64 -26.79 8.67
CA ASP A 169 -4.29 -27.55 9.90
C ASP A 169 -2.80 -27.90 9.99
N ASP A 170 -2.10 -27.95 8.86
CA ASP A 170 -0.66 -28.20 8.81
C ASP A 170 0.16 -27.13 9.56
N LEU A 171 -0.37 -25.91 9.69
CA LEU A 171 0.25 -24.84 10.47
C LEU A 171 0.13 -25.06 12.01
N TRP A 172 -0.57 -26.12 12.46
CA TRP A 172 -0.64 -26.58 13.85
C TRP A 172 0.12 -27.87 14.10
N ASN A 173 0.91 -28.34 13.10
CA ASN A 173 1.72 -29.52 13.24
C ASN A 173 2.97 -29.24 14.08
N GLU A 174 3.09 -29.88 15.23
CA GLU A 174 4.20 -29.71 16.18
C GLU A 174 5.60 -29.98 15.53
N LYS A 175 5.65 -30.72 14.41
CA LYS A 175 6.88 -30.94 13.64
C LYS A 175 7.50 -29.63 13.15
N PHE A 176 6.69 -28.59 12.94
CA PHE A 176 7.12 -27.28 12.44
C PHE A 176 7.24 -26.23 13.56
N ALA A 177 7.19 -26.62 14.83
CA ALA A 177 7.37 -25.70 15.93
C ALA A 177 8.67 -24.90 15.79
N ASP A 178 8.62 -23.59 16.10
CA ASP A 178 9.71 -22.62 15.93
C ASP A 178 10.18 -22.44 14.48
N SER A 179 9.35 -22.84 13.50
CA SER A 179 9.67 -22.75 12.06
C SER A 179 8.46 -22.33 11.21
N ILE A 180 7.46 -21.75 11.85
CA ILE A 180 6.23 -21.26 11.21
C ILE A 180 6.26 -19.73 11.18
N VAL A 181 6.00 -19.12 10.02
CA VAL A 181 5.69 -17.69 9.93
C VAL A 181 4.19 -17.47 9.65
N MET A 182 3.57 -16.65 10.49
CA MET A 182 2.16 -16.26 10.38
C MET A 182 2.04 -14.78 10.03
N PRO A 183 0.95 -14.35 9.36
CA PRO A 183 0.75 -12.94 9.06
C PRO A 183 0.59 -12.11 10.36
N ASP A 184 1.24 -10.95 10.39
CA ASP A 184 1.07 -9.94 11.44
C ASP A 184 -0.11 -9.01 11.08
N SER A 185 -1.24 -9.63 10.82
CA SER A 185 -2.52 -9.02 10.51
C SER A 185 -3.61 -9.81 11.23
N VAL A 186 -4.45 -9.11 11.98
CA VAL A 186 -5.57 -9.74 12.70
C VAL A 186 -6.51 -10.42 11.71
N ARG A 187 -6.87 -9.75 10.63
CA ARG A 187 -7.76 -10.26 9.61
C ARG A 187 -7.22 -11.55 8.99
N ASP A 188 -5.96 -11.54 8.58
CA ASP A 188 -5.34 -12.66 7.87
C ASP A 188 -5.08 -13.86 8.78
N ALA A 189 -4.60 -13.63 10.00
CA ALA A 189 -4.41 -14.69 10.98
C ALA A 189 -5.76 -15.38 11.34
N PHE A 190 -6.82 -14.59 11.54
CA PHE A 190 -8.15 -15.13 11.80
C PHE A 190 -8.73 -15.86 10.61
N ALA A 191 -8.50 -15.39 9.38
CA ALA A 191 -8.94 -16.09 8.18
C ALA A 191 -8.41 -17.52 8.12
N VAL A 192 -7.12 -17.73 8.39
CA VAL A 192 -6.49 -19.05 8.47
C VAL A 192 -7.19 -19.94 9.51
N ALA A 193 -7.40 -19.43 10.73
CA ALA A 193 -8.01 -20.21 11.80
C ALA A 193 -9.50 -20.49 11.58
N LEU A 194 -10.23 -19.58 10.95
CA LEU A 194 -11.63 -19.75 10.59
C LEU A 194 -11.78 -20.80 9.48
N LEU A 195 -11.02 -20.69 8.41
CA LEU A 195 -11.05 -21.64 7.29
C LEU A 195 -10.65 -23.05 7.75
N LYS A 196 -9.61 -23.18 8.58
CA LYS A 196 -9.22 -24.43 9.22
C LYS A 196 -10.40 -25.13 9.91
N ASN A 197 -11.29 -24.37 10.55
CA ASN A 197 -12.47 -24.89 11.23
C ASN A 197 -13.70 -25.01 10.33
N GLY A 198 -13.60 -24.71 9.02
CA GLY A 198 -14.70 -24.74 8.08
C GLY A 198 -15.69 -23.58 8.26
N TYR A 199 -15.27 -22.49 8.86
CA TYR A 199 -16.09 -21.31 9.08
C TYR A 199 -15.85 -20.25 7.99
N SER A 200 -16.84 -19.39 7.77
CA SER A 200 -16.68 -18.23 6.91
C SER A 200 -15.67 -17.23 7.50
N ILE A 201 -14.78 -16.69 6.66
CA ILE A 201 -13.89 -15.58 7.07
C ILE A 201 -14.66 -14.29 7.41
N ASN A 202 -15.92 -14.20 7.00
CA ASN A 202 -16.84 -13.08 7.26
C ASN A 202 -17.89 -13.43 8.33
N THR A 203 -17.65 -14.47 9.14
CA THR A 203 -18.58 -14.82 10.22
C THR A 203 -18.69 -13.71 11.25
N THR A 204 -19.91 -13.48 11.73
CA THR A 204 -20.21 -12.64 12.90
C THR A 204 -20.61 -13.46 14.12
N ASN A 205 -20.51 -14.79 14.05
CA ASN A 205 -20.82 -15.70 15.14
C ASN A 205 -19.69 -15.66 16.18
N GLU A 206 -20.00 -15.11 17.36
CA GLU A 206 -19.04 -14.99 18.46
C GLU A 206 -18.40 -16.32 18.87
N ALA A 207 -19.14 -17.45 18.80
CA ALA A 207 -18.59 -18.75 19.15
C ALA A 207 -17.57 -19.26 18.12
N GLU A 208 -17.76 -18.98 16.84
CA GLU A 208 -16.81 -19.31 15.78
C GLU A 208 -15.55 -18.45 15.89
N ILE A 209 -15.72 -17.15 16.16
CA ILE A 209 -14.61 -16.21 16.38
C ILE A 209 -13.81 -16.62 17.62
N ALA A 210 -14.47 -16.95 18.72
CA ALA A 210 -13.81 -17.41 19.94
C ALA A 210 -13.04 -18.73 19.71
N LYS A 211 -13.61 -19.67 18.94
CA LYS A 211 -12.92 -20.92 18.57
C LYS A 211 -11.66 -20.66 17.76
N ALA A 212 -11.72 -19.76 16.78
CA ALA A 212 -10.56 -19.37 15.97
C ALA A 212 -9.49 -18.71 16.84
N ALA A 213 -9.86 -17.80 17.75
CA ALA A 213 -8.96 -17.18 18.70
C ALA A 213 -8.26 -18.21 19.60
N ASP A 214 -9.02 -19.19 20.14
CA ASP A 214 -8.46 -20.27 20.96
C ASP A 214 -7.45 -21.12 20.21
N ASP A 215 -7.69 -21.38 18.91
CA ASP A 215 -6.76 -22.12 18.08
C ASP A 215 -5.48 -21.32 17.79
N LEU A 216 -5.58 -20.04 17.50
CA LEU A 216 -4.41 -19.16 17.34
C LEU A 216 -3.59 -19.03 18.64
N ILE A 217 -4.24 -18.96 19.80
CA ILE A 217 -3.57 -18.96 21.12
C ILE A 217 -2.78 -20.24 21.32
N LYS A 218 -3.33 -21.41 20.93
CA LYS A 218 -2.65 -22.71 21.00
C LYS A 218 -1.50 -22.82 20.02
N GLN A 219 -1.62 -22.21 18.83
CA GLN A 219 -0.58 -22.18 17.81
C GLN A 219 0.59 -21.27 18.21
N LYS A 220 0.31 -20.16 18.88
CA LYS A 220 1.29 -19.10 19.18
C LYS A 220 2.65 -19.60 19.70
N PRO A 221 2.75 -20.60 20.61
CA PRO A 221 4.03 -21.13 21.04
C PRO A 221 4.84 -21.85 19.96
N MET A 222 4.22 -22.18 18.82
CA MET A 222 4.85 -22.87 17.68
C MET A 222 5.31 -21.89 16.61
N VAL A 223 4.80 -20.65 16.62
CA VAL A 223 5.09 -19.61 15.63
C VAL A 223 6.47 -19.02 15.91
N TYR A 224 7.36 -19.10 14.92
CA TYR A 224 8.66 -18.44 14.97
C TYR A 224 8.51 -16.92 14.93
N LYS A 225 7.67 -16.42 14.01
CA LYS A 225 7.43 -14.99 13.87
C LYS A 225 6.06 -14.68 13.25
N TYR A 226 5.48 -13.57 13.67
CA TYR A 226 4.41 -12.89 12.95
C TYR A 226 5.05 -11.81 12.07
N ALA A 227 4.78 -11.83 10.76
CA ALA A 227 5.35 -10.90 9.80
C ALA A 227 4.47 -10.81 8.55
N ASN A 228 4.44 -9.64 7.92
CA ASN A 228 3.85 -9.42 6.60
C ASN A 228 4.96 -9.52 5.53
N ASP A 229 5.43 -8.44 4.95
CA ASP A 229 6.43 -8.45 3.88
C ASP A 229 7.71 -9.26 4.22
N ALA A 230 8.16 -9.21 5.49
CA ALA A 230 9.32 -9.98 5.93
C ALA A 230 9.11 -11.51 5.94
N ALA A 231 7.87 -12.00 5.80
CA ALA A 231 7.58 -13.43 5.75
C ALA A 231 8.26 -14.11 4.55
N ARG A 232 8.26 -13.42 3.40
CA ARG A 232 8.91 -13.90 2.18
C ARG A 232 10.40 -14.17 2.36
N ASP A 233 11.10 -13.28 3.06
CA ASP A 233 12.55 -13.41 3.30
C ASP A 233 12.85 -14.57 4.26
N LEU A 234 12.03 -14.75 5.31
CA LEU A 234 12.16 -15.86 6.27
C LEU A 234 11.94 -17.24 5.63
N LEU A 235 11.08 -17.32 4.61
CA LEU A 235 10.85 -18.53 3.84
C LEU A 235 11.98 -18.75 2.82
N ALA A 236 12.41 -17.69 2.14
CA ALA A 236 13.47 -17.74 1.14
C ALA A 236 14.83 -18.18 1.73
N ASP A 237 15.20 -17.64 2.90
CA ASP A 237 16.48 -17.94 3.55
C ASP A 237 16.47 -19.24 4.40
N GLY A 238 15.29 -19.88 4.53
CA GLY A 238 15.11 -21.11 5.31
C GLY A 238 15.05 -20.91 6.83
N SER A 239 14.83 -19.69 7.31
CA SER A 239 14.56 -19.43 8.74
C SER A 239 13.21 -20.02 9.16
N CYS A 240 12.25 -20.12 8.23
CA CYS A 240 10.98 -20.80 8.41
C CYS A 240 10.82 -21.93 7.40
N ALA A 241 10.24 -23.05 7.84
CA ALA A 241 9.96 -24.20 6.99
C ALA A 241 8.63 -24.04 6.24
N ILE A 242 7.66 -23.35 6.85
CA ILE A 242 6.30 -23.20 6.37
C ILE A 242 5.74 -21.88 6.86
N GLY A 243 4.87 -21.27 6.06
CA GLY A 243 4.22 -20.02 6.45
C GLY A 243 3.06 -19.63 5.55
N VAL A 244 2.46 -18.52 5.91
CA VAL A 244 1.34 -17.94 5.20
C VAL A 244 1.79 -16.66 4.52
N VAL A 245 1.59 -16.59 3.22
CA VAL A 245 1.86 -15.40 2.39
C VAL A 245 0.75 -15.22 1.36
N TRP A 246 0.77 -14.12 0.65
CA TRP A 246 -0.08 -13.90 -0.53
C TRP A 246 0.57 -14.53 -1.76
N ASN A 247 -0.23 -15.03 -2.67
CA ASN A 247 0.25 -15.82 -3.81
C ASN A 247 1.31 -15.13 -4.68
N GLY A 248 1.30 -13.81 -4.81
CA GLY A 248 2.31 -13.06 -5.56
C GLY A 248 3.71 -13.15 -4.95
N GLU A 249 3.81 -13.28 -3.63
CA GLU A 249 5.10 -13.44 -2.95
C GLU A 249 5.83 -14.75 -3.34
N TYR A 250 5.08 -15.77 -3.74
CA TYR A 250 5.63 -17.06 -4.12
C TYR A 250 6.63 -16.95 -5.29
N ASP A 251 6.25 -16.25 -6.34
CA ASP A 251 7.12 -16.10 -7.52
C ASP A 251 8.42 -15.37 -7.16
N TYR A 252 8.35 -14.35 -6.32
CA TYR A 252 9.54 -13.69 -5.79
C TYR A 252 10.40 -14.65 -4.96
N ILE A 253 9.82 -15.41 -4.02
CA ILE A 253 10.52 -16.33 -3.14
C ILE A 253 11.25 -17.40 -3.97
N THR A 254 10.62 -17.92 -5.04
CA THR A 254 11.21 -18.95 -5.91
C THR A 254 12.43 -18.46 -6.68
N THR A 255 12.55 -17.14 -6.92
CA THR A 255 13.78 -16.58 -7.51
C THR A 255 14.99 -16.70 -6.58
N LEU A 256 14.76 -16.81 -5.27
CA LEU A 256 15.78 -16.88 -4.23
C LEU A 256 16.02 -18.34 -3.75
N ASN A 257 14.98 -19.16 -3.80
CA ASN A 257 15.05 -20.54 -3.30
C ASN A 257 14.14 -21.48 -4.11
N GLU A 258 14.71 -22.35 -4.92
CA GLU A 258 13.99 -23.31 -5.77
C GLU A 258 13.31 -24.46 -5.02
N ASP A 259 13.58 -24.61 -3.72
CA ASP A 259 12.96 -25.63 -2.87
C ASP A 259 11.59 -25.20 -2.32
N ILE A 260 11.11 -24.04 -2.69
CA ILE A 260 9.84 -23.48 -2.22
C ILE A 260 8.68 -24.01 -3.07
N GLU A 261 7.60 -24.35 -2.40
CA GLU A 261 6.34 -24.77 -3.01
C GLU A 261 5.19 -23.97 -2.42
N LEU A 262 4.15 -23.74 -3.24
CA LEU A 262 2.91 -23.09 -2.82
C LEU A 262 1.76 -24.08 -2.86
N VAL A 263 0.87 -23.98 -1.88
CA VAL A 263 -0.41 -24.71 -1.90
C VAL A 263 -1.54 -23.78 -1.46
N VAL A 264 -2.65 -23.86 -2.21
CA VAL A 264 -3.94 -23.35 -1.76
C VAL A 264 -4.62 -24.47 -0.99
N PRO A 265 -4.83 -24.32 0.33
CA PRO A 265 -5.39 -25.39 1.17
C PRO A 265 -6.78 -25.85 0.71
N LYS A 266 -7.08 -27.12 0.98
CA LYS A 266 -8.35 -27.76 0.57
C LYS A 266 -9.60 -27.15 1.19
N GLU A 267 -9.48 -26.47 2.30
CA GLU A 267 -10.56 -25.73 2.96
C GLU A 267 -10.92 -24.43 2.22
N GLY A 268 -10.14 -24.07 1.19
CA GLY A 268 -10.23 -22.80 0.50
C GLY A 268 -9.28 -21.74 1.07
N ALA A 269 -9.29 -20.57 0.46
CA ALA A 269 -8.41 -19.46 0.82
C ALA A 269 -9.16 -18.13 0.87
N GLN A 270 -8.63 -17.18 1.63
CA GLN A 270 -9.08 -15.81 1.56
C GLN A 270 -8.69 -15.22 0.21
N PHE A 271 -9.67 -14.77 -0.55
CA PHE A 271 -9.48 -13.92 -1.72
C PHE A 271 -9.59 -12.45 -1.28
N PHE A 272 -8.73 -11.57 -1.77
CA PHE A 272 -8.76 -10.16 -1.47
C PHE A 272 -8.77 -9.31 -2.74
N ILE A 273 -9.33 -8.11 -2.63
CA ILE A 273 -9.24 -7.04 -3.62
C ILE A 273 -8.77 -5.79 -2.89
N ASP A 274 -7.52 -5.41 -3.12
CA ASP A 274 -7.05 -4.12 -2.65
C ASP A 274 -7.40 -3.04 -3.65
N SER A 275 -7.87 -1.92 -3.14
CA SER A 275 -8.45 -0.86 -3.96
C SER A 275 -7.94 0.51 -3.56
N TRP A 276 -7.75 1.38 -4.56
CA TRP A 276 -7.52 2.81 -4.35
C TRP A 276 -8.82 3.52 -4.07
N ALA A 277 -8.81 4.42 -3.08
CA ALA A 277 -9.93 5.26 -2.71
C ALA A 277 -9.48 6.68 -2.37
N ILE A 278 -10.40 7.64 -2.41
CA ILE A 278 -10.14 9.06 -2.17
C ILE A 278 -10.75 9.44 -0.82
N PRO A 279 -9.96 9.79 0.20
CA PRO A 279 -10.49 10.29 1.45
C PRO A 279 -11.38 11.52 1.24
N LYS A 280 -12.44 11.64 2.06
CA LYS A 280 -13.44 12.71 1.91
C LYS A 280 -12.85 14.12 2.03
N ASP A 281 -11.82 14.25 2.86
CA ASP A 281 -11.16 15.54 3.15
C ASP A 281 -9.88 15.73 2.33
N CYS A 282 -9.74 15.01 1.20
CA CYS A 282 -8.60 15.17 0.30
C CYS A 282 -8.49 16.61 -0.22
N ALA A 283 -7.25 17.09 -0.33
CA ALA A 283 -6.97 18.44 -0.81
C ALA A 283 -6.91 18.53 -2.34
N ASN A 284 -6.50 17.44 -3.01
CA ASN A 284 -6.27 17.39 -4.46
C ASN A 284 -6.97 16.17 -5.10
N LYS A 285 -8.29 16.19 -5.14
CA LYS A 285 -9.12 15.12 -5.70
C LYS A 285 -8.81 14.84 -7.18
N GLU A 286 -8.65 15.89 -7.98
CA GLU A 286 -8.34 15.73 -9.42
C GLU A 286 -6.96 15.09 -9.61
N GLY A 287 -5.99 15.40 -8.75
CA GLY A 287 -4.68 14.75 -8.73
C GLY A 287 -4.76 13.27 -8.35
N ALA A 288 -5.59 12.91 -7.36
CA ALA A 288 -5.86 11.54 -6.97
C ALA A 288 -6.52 10.73 -8.10
N GLU A 289 -7.52 11.30 -8.77
CA GLU A 289 -8.16 10.69 -9.95
C GLU A 289 -7.19 10.53 -11.12
N ALA A 290 -6.28 11.50 -11.32
CA ALA A 290 -5.21 11.39 -12.32
C ALA A 290 -4.24 10.25 -11.99
N TRP A 291 -3.90 10.04 -10.70
CA TRP A 291 -3.10 8.91 -10.23
C TRP A 291 -3.79 7.58 -10.51
N MET A 292 -5.05 7.43 -10.13
CA MET A 292 -5.85 6.25 -10.42
C MET A 292 -5.90 5.96 -11.91
N ASN A 293 -6.18 6.97 -12.74
CA ASN A 293 -6.19 6.83 -14.19
C ASN A 293 -4.83 6.42 -14.76
N PHE A 294 -3.74 6.88 -14.15
CA PHE A 294 -2.39 6.51 -14.57
C PHE A 294 -2.08 5.04 -14.27
N LEU A 295 -2.46 4.56 -13.09
CA LEU A 295 -2.29 3.16 -12.68
C LEU A 295 -3.06 2.20 -13.59
N CYS A 296 -4.26 2.58 -14.05
CA CYS A 296 -5.07 1.76 -14.97
C CYS A 296 -4.54 1.68 -16.40
N LYS A 297 -3.51 2.46 -16.78
CA LYS A 297 -2.92 2.36 -18.13
C LYS A 297 -2.20 1.02 -18.29
N LYS A 298 -2.44 0.33 -19.39
CA LYS A 298 -1.85 -0.99 -19.66
C LYS A 298 -0.33 -1.03 -19.46
N LYS A 299 0.39 -0.01 -19.96
CA LYS A 299 1.84 0.06 -19.81
C LYS A 299 2.25 0.14 -18.34
N THR A 300 1.55 0.96 -17.55
CA THR A 300 1.81 1.12 -16.11
C THR A 300 1.52 -0.18 -15.37
N ALA A 301 0.36 -0.80 -15.65
CA ALA A 301 -0.02 -2.08 -15.07
C ALA A 301 1.03 -3.18 -15.35
N PHE A 302 1.47 -3.33 -16.61
CA PHE A 302 2.52 -4.30 -16.94
C PHE A 302 3.84 -4.03 -16.21
N THR A 303 4.27 -2.75 -16.15
CA THR A 303 5.49 -2.40 -15.40
C THR A 303 5.37 -2.79 -13.93
N ASN A 304 4.18 -2.63 -13.37
CA ASN A 304 3.93 -2.95 -11.98
C ASN A 304 3.85 -4.46 -11.72
N CYS A 305 3.18 -5.21 -12.60
CA CYS A 305 3.12 -6.67 -12.51
C CYS A 305 4.51 -7.30 -12.61
N ASP A 306 5.37 -6.79 -13.51
CA ASP A 306 6.76 -7.26 -13.64
C ASP A 306 7.58 -7.03 -12.35
N TYR A 307 7.24 -6.00 -11.57
CA TYR A 307 7.91 -5.67 -10.31
C TYR A 307 7.36 -6.46 -9.13
N LEU A 308 6.04 -6.58 -9.04
CA LEU A 308 5.35 -7.15 -7.88
C LEU A 308 5.13 -8.66 -7.98
N TYR A 309 5.27 -9.24 -9.16
CA TYR A 309 4.93 -10.64 -9.45
C TYR A 309 3.44 -10.99 -9.28
N TYR A 310 2.55 -9.99 -9.38
CA TYR A 310 1.08 -10.14 -9.32
C TYR A 310 0.42 -10.01 -10.68
#